data_ca4876b1bed80ecccceb9e5cbed8d4fa
#
_entry.id   ca4876b1bed80ecccceb9e5cbed8d4fa
#
_cell.length_a   1.000
_cell.length_b   1.000
_cell.length_c   1.000
_cell.angle_alpha   90.00
_cell.angle_beta   90.00
_cell.angle_gamma   90.00
#
_symmetry.space_group_name_H-M   'P 1'
#
loop_
_entity.id
_entity.type
_entity.pdbx_description
1 polymer ?
#
loop_
_entity_poly.entity_id
_entity_poly.type
_entity_poly.pdbx_seq_one_letter_code
_entity_poly.pdbx_strand_id
1 'polypeptide(L)'
;MFMTKFSVLDLAPVREGSNPGDALRNSRDLARHAESFGYERFWLAEHHNMVGIASAATSVAIGYIAEGTKTIRVGSGGVMLPNHSPLVIAEQFGTLASLYPGRIDLGLGRAPGTDQLTLRALRRNPMIAENFPQ
;
A
#
# COMPACT_ATOMS: atom_id res chain seq x y z
N MET A 1 26.64 -5.35 17.86
CA MET A 1 25.27 -5.38 18.41
C MET A 1 24.32 -5.23 17.22
N PHE A 2 23.53 -6.26 16.90
CA PHE A 2 22.55 -6.17 15.81
C PHE A 2 21.34 -5.40 16.34
N MET A 3 21.08 -4.21 15.80
CA MET A 3 19.84 -3.48 16.10
C MET A 3 18.69 -4.13 15.33
N THR A 4 17.59 -4.40 16.01
CA THR A 4 16.36 -4.86 15.37
C THR A 4 15.83 -3.77 14.41
N LYS A 5 15.55 -4.17 13.18
CA LYS A 5 14.96 -3.28 12.17
C LYS A 5 13.44 -3.23 12.35
N PHE A 6 12.88 -2.05 12.34
CA PHE A 6 11.44 -1.83 12.45
C PHE A 6 10.84 -1.34 11.14
N SER A 7 9.57 -1.68 10.93
CA SER A 7 8.77 -1.20 9.82
C SER A 7 7.40 -0.73 10.33
N VAL A 8 6.79 0.20 9.63
CA VAL A 8 5.40 0.64 9.86
C VAL A 8 4.52 -0.03 8.83
N LEU A 9 3.35 -0.52 9.25
CA LEU A 9 2.23 -0.87 8.39
C LEU A 9 1.09 0.12 8.66
N ASP A 10 0.68 0.85 7.66
CA ASP A 10 -0.34 1.89 7.74
C ASP A 10 -1.52 1.60 6.82
N LEU A 11 -2.71 1.95 7.26
CA LEU A 11 -3.96 1.82 6.52
C LEU A 11 -4.50 3.17 6.04
N ALA A 12 -3.80 4.26 6.28
CA ALA A 12 -4.27 5.63 6.08
C ALA A 12 -5.66 5.86 6.72
N PRO A 13 -5.78 5.73 8.07
CA PRO A 13 -7.07 5.76 8.74
C PRO A 13 -7.73 7.15 8.65
N VAL A 14 -8.98 7.17 8.22
CA VAL A 14 -9.82 8.38 8.18
C VAL A 14 -10.47 8.55 9.55
N ARG A 15 -10.08 9.58 10.29
CA ARG A 15 -10.62 9.88 11.62
C ARG A 15 -12.03 10.50 11.50
N GLU A 16 -12.84 10.38 12.54
CA GLU A 16 -14.11 11.07 12.65
C GLU A 16 -13.91 12.59 12.46
N GLY A 17 -14.76 13.22 11.65
CA GLY A 17 -14.64 14.64 11.31
C GLY A 17 -13.53 14.99 10.31
N SER A 18 -12.81 14.00 9.78
CA SER A 18 -11.72 14.17 8.80
C SER A 18 -12.13 13.60 7.42
N ASN A 19 -11.24 13.63 6.46
CA ASN A 19 -11.46 13.15 5.10
C ASN A 19 -10.26 12.31 4.60
N PRO A 20 -10.41 11.57 3.48
CA PRO A 20 -9.34 10.73 2.93
C PRO A 20 -8.06 11.51 2.57
N GLY A 21 -8.19 12.76 2.12
CA GLY A 21 -7.03 13.61 1.82
C GLY A 21 -6.20 13.92 3.06
N ASP A 22 -6.86 14.17 4.20
CA ASP A 22 -6.17 14.37 5.48
C ASP A 22 -5.49 13.07 5.95
N ALA A 23 -6.16 11.94 5.82
CA ALA A 23 -5.59 10.64 6.16
C ALA A 23 -4.29 10.36 5.37
N LEU A 24 -4.28 10.59 4.06
CA LEU A 24 -3.09 10.42 3.22
C LEU A 24 -1.98 11.42 3.57
N ARG A 25 -2.30 12.67 3.91
CA ARG A 25 -1.31 13.65 4.40
C ARG A 25 -0.71 13.21 5.73
N ASN A 26 -1.52 12.67 6.65
CA ASN A 26 -1.06 12.13 7.92
C ASN A 26 -0.15 10.92 7.71
N SER A 27 -0.49 10.01 6.78
CA SER A 27 0.36 8.86 6.41
C SER A 27 1.72 9.32 5.90
N ARG A 28 1.79 10.36 5.06
CA ARG A 28 3.06 10.91 4.58
C ARG A 28 3.86 11.55 5.71
N ASP A 29 3.21 12.26 6.61
CA ASP A 29 3.86 12.85 7.78
C ASP A 29 4.39 11.77 8.72
N LEU A 30 3.60 10.74 8.99
CA LEU A 30 4.04 9.56 9.76
C LEU A 30 5.26 8.87 9.11
N ALA A 31 5.28 8.73 7.78
CA ALA A 31 6.41 8.14 7.08
C ALA A 31 7.69 8.97 7.24
N ARG A 32 7.59 10.31 7.22
CA ARG A 32 8.72 11.23 7.50
C ARG A 32 9.26 11.08 8.92
N HIS A 33 8.37 10.94 9.89
CA HIS A 33 8.77 10.72 11.29
C HIS A 33 9.42 9.33 11.44
N ALA A 34 8.82 8.27 10.87
CA ALA A 34 9.41 6.94 10.87
C ALA A 34 10.82 6.95 10.26
N GLU A 35 11.00 7.65 9.13
CA GLU A 35 12.30 7.85 8.49
C GLU A 35 13.30 8.52 9.44
N SER A 36 12.91 9.59 10.13
CA SER A 36 13.78 10.31 11.06
C SER A 36 14.19 9.48 12.28
N PHE A 37 13.39 8.49 12.66
CA PHE A 37 13.68 7.53 13.73
C PHE A 37 14.40 6.28 13.25
N GLY A 38 14.79 6.20 11.97
CA GLY A 38 15.55 5.08 11.42
C GLY A 38 14.74 3.81 11.16
N TYR A 39 13.43 3.92 10.99
CA TYR A 39 12.64 2.80 10.51
C TYR A 39 13.05 2.42 9.08
N GLU A 40 13.05 1.13 8.79
CA GLU A 40 13.53 0.64 7.50
C GLU A 40 12.47 0.75 6.40
N ARG A 41 11.20 0.49 6.74
CA ARG A 41 10.10 0.44 5.76
C ARG A 41 8.85 1.11 6.27
N PHE A 42 8.12 1.69 5.33
CA PHE A 42 6.75 2.17 5.50
C PHE A 42 5.85 1.46 4.50
N TRP A 43 4.94 0.64 4.97
CA TRP A 43 4.05 -0.16 4.14
C TRP A 43 2.62 0.32 4.24
N LEU A 44 1.93 0.31 3.09
CA LEU A 44 0.49 0.55 3.00
C LEU A 44 -0.25 -0.76 2.75
N ALA A 45 -1.31 -0.97 3.53
CA ALA A 45 -2.25 -2.07 3.30
C ALA A 45 -3.28 -1.68 2.24
N GLU A 46 -3.71 -2.66 1.43
CA GLU A 46 -4.79 -2.48 0.46
C GLU A 46 -6.13 -2.93 1.06
N HIS A 47 -7.10 -1.98 1.14
CA HIS A 47 -8.48 -2.27 1.52
C HIS A 47 -9.42 -1.45 0.65
N HIS A 48 -10.48 -2.07 0.16
CA HIS A 48 -11.42 -1.46 -0.78
C HIS A 48 -12.76 -1.16 -0.14
N ASN A 49 -13.38 -0.03 -0.57
CA ASN A 49 -14.73 0.38 -0.21
C ASN A 49 -14.98 0.45 1.31
N MET A 50 -13.97 0.89 2.06
CA MET A 50 -14.06 1.11 3.51
C MET A 50 -13.98 2.60 3.81
N VAL A 51 -15.03 3.14 4.45
CA VAL A 51 -15.12 4.59 4.76
C VAL A 51 -13.98 5.07 5.66
N GLY A 52 -13.50 4.22 6.53
CA GLY A 52 -12.44 4.54 7.49
C GLY A 52 -11.01 4.35 6.98
N ILE A 53 -10.80 3.98 5.72
CA ILE A 53 -9.49 3.64 5.17
C ILE A 53 -9.27 4.32 3.81
N ALA A 54 -8.17 5.04 3.64
CA ALA A 54 -7.87 5.79 2.43
C ALA A 54 -6.83 5.13 1.51
N SER A 55 -6.33 3.93 1.82
CA SER A 55 -5.24 3.26 1.10
C SER A 55 -5.69 2.33 -0.04
N ALA A 56 -6.93 2.44 -0.52
CA ALA A 56 -7.48 1.57 -1.58
C ALA A 56 -6.66 1.60 -2.89
N ALA A 57 -6.25 2.78 -3.34
CA ALA A 57 -5.37 2.95 -4.51
C ALA A 57 -3.90 2.91 -4.06
N THR A 58 -3.44 1.72 -3.63
CA THR A 58 -2.20 1.54 -2.88
C THR A 58 -0.97 2.04 -3.65
N SER A 59 -0.83 1.75 -4.94
CA SER A 59 0.31 2.21 -5.75
C SER A 59 0.35 3.75 -5.88
N VAL A 60 -0.80 4.40 -5.99
CA VAL A 60 -0.90 5.87 -6.04
C VAL A 60 -0.48 6.49 -4.71
N ALA A 61 -0.98 5.93 -3.60
CA ALA A 61 -0.62 6.38 -2.26
C ALA A 61 0.89 6.16 -1.96
N ILE A 62 1.47 5.04 -2.40
CA ILE A 62 2.92 4.77 -2.30
C ILE A 62 3.72 5.86 -3.01
N GLY A 63 3.35 6.25 -4.24
CA GLY A 63 4.02 7.32 -4.97
C GLY A 63 3.99 8.65 -4.21
N TYR A 64 2.84 9.01 -3.64
CA TYR A 64 2.68 10.23 -2.84
C TYR A 64 3.55 10.24 -1.56
N ILE A 65 3.67 9.09 -0.90
CA ILE A 65 4.51 8.96 0.31
C ILE A 65 5.99 8.95 -0.06
N ALA A 66 6.37 8.22 -1.12
CA ALA A 66 7.74 8.14 -1.59
C ALA A 66 8.29 9.51 -2.01
N GLU A 67 7.47 10.35 -2.66
CA GLU A 67 7.83 11.73 -2.99
C GLU A 67 8.06 12.59 -1.74
N GLY A 68 7.34 12.33 -0.68
CA GLY A 68 7.45 13.07 0.57
C GLY A 68 8.58 12.64 1.50
N THR A 69 9.31 11.58 1.19
CA THR A 69 10.39 10.96 2.00
C THR A 69 11.67 10.84 1.18
N LYS A 70 12.81 10.51 1.81
CA LYS A 70 14.14 10.54 1.14
C LYS A 70 14.83 9.16 1.12
N THR A 71 14.77 8.41 2.20
CA THR A 71 15.60 7.21 2.42
C THR A 71 14.80 5.98 2.80
N ILE A 72 13.68 6.15 3.53
CA ILE A 72 12.84 5.03 3.95
C ILE A 72 12.29 4.30 2.72
N ARG A 73 12.29 2.97 2.77
CA ARG A 73 11.65 2.16 1.73
C ARG A 73 10.14 2.24 1.90
N VAL A 74 9.44 2.40 0.78
CA VAL A 74 7.98 2.51 0.76
C VAL A 74 7.42 1.37 -0.08
N GLY A 75 6.35 0.73 0.38
CA GLY A 75 5.80 -0.40 -0.35
C GLY A 75 4.40 -0.79 0.06
N SER A 76 3.94 -1.88 -0.53
CA SER A 76 2.64 -2.48 -0.20
C SER A 76 2.80 -3.63 0.79
N GLY A 77 1.93 -3.68 1.76
CA GLY A 77 1.87 -4.76 2.71
C GLY A 77 0.46 -5.31 2.89
N GLY A 78 -0.12 -5.82 1.78
CA GLY A 78 0.30 -6.07 0.38
C GLY A 78 -0.75 -5.67 -0.63
N VAL A 79 -0.37 -5.64 -1.90
CA VAL A 79 -1.34 -5.60 -3.00
C VAL A 79 -2.13 -6.90 -3.01
N MET A 80 -3.45 -6.81 -2.99
CA MET A 80 -4.35 -7.97 -3.10
C MET A 80 -4.41 -8.43 -4.56
N LEU A 81 -3.36 -9.14 -5.00
CA LEU A 81 -3.13 -9.46 -6.41
C LEU A 81 -4.34 -10.07 -7.12
N PRO A 82 -5.17 -10.94 -6.49
CA PRO A 82 -6.38 -11.45 -7.14
C PRO A 82 -7.41 -10.39 -7.54
N ASN A 83 -7.30 -9.15 -7.06
CA ASN A 83 -8.19 -8.04 -7.44
C ASN A 83 -7.70 -7.30 -8.68
N HIS A 84 -6.50 -7.60 -9.18
CA HIS A 84 -5.81 -6.85 -10.22
C HIS A 84 -5.36 -7.72 -11.38
N SER A 85 -5.03 -7.09 -12.51
CA SER A 85 -4.20 -7.70 -13.54
C SER A 85 -2.74 -7.70 -13.07
N PRO A 86 -2.06 -8.85 -13.01
CA PRO A 86 -0.67 -8.92 -12.57
C PRO A 86 0.28 -8.03 -13.39
N LEU A 87 0.06 -7.94 -14.70
CA LEU A 87 0.84 -7.07 -15.58
C LEU A 87 0.70 -5.60 -15.18
N VAL A 88 -0.52 -5.14 -14.90
CA VAL A 88 -0.76 -3.74 -14.49
C VAL A 88 -0.06 -3.43 -13.17
N ILE A 89 -0.08 -4.34 -12.21
CA ILE A 89 0.65 -4.16 -10.94
C ILE A 89 2.17 -4.12 -11.20
N ALA A 90 2.69 -5.01 -12.04
CA ALA A 90 4.12 -4.98 -12.40
C ALA A 90 4.53 -3.64 -13.04
N GLU A 91 3.70 -3.11 -13.95
CA GLU A 91 3.94 -1.80 -14.60
C GLU A 91 3.88 -0.64 -13.60
N GLN A 92 2.88 -0.62 -12.68
CA GLN A 92 2.77 0.42 -11.66
C GLN A 92 3.99 0.43 -10.73
N PHE A 93 4.38 -0.73 -10.20
CA PHE A 93 5.54 -0.82 -9.30
C PHE A 93 6.87 -0.65 -10.04
N GLY A 94 6.98 -1.07 -11.29
CA GLY A 94 8.10 -0.77 -12.17
C GLY A 94 8.28 0.73 -12.39
N THR A 95 7.18 1.45 -12.61
CA THR A 95 7.17 2.92 -12.72
C THR A 95 7.62 3.57 -11.41
N LEU A 96 7.06 3.15 -10.27
CA LEU A 96 7.47 3.64 -8.96
C LEU A 96 8.96 3.38 -8.70
N ALA A 97 9.46 2.17 -9.00
CA ALA A 97 10.86 1.82 -8.82
C ALA A 97 11.81 2.65 -9.70
N SER A 98 11.35 3.04 -10.89
CA SER A 98 12.08 3.93 -11.78
C SER A 98 12.15 5.37 -11.26
N LEU A 99 11.06 5.87 -10.65
CA LEU A 99 11.00 7.19 -10.04
C LEU A 99 11.76 7.28 -8.70
N TYR A 100 11.76 6.19 -7.93
CA TYR A 100 12.36 6.10 -6.59
C TYR A 100 13.32 4.91 -6.49
N PRO A 101 14.48 4.95 -7.17
CA PRO A 101 15.39 3.81 -7.26
C PRO A 101 15.80 3.27 -5.89
N GLY A 102 15.72 1.95 -5.72
CA GLY A 102 16.12 1.25 -4.50
C GLY A 102 15.20 1.41 -3.30
N ARG A 103 14.05 2.11 -3.44
CA ARG A 103 13.17 2.45 -2.32
C ARG A 103 11.79 1.80 -2.35
N ILE A 104 11.45 1.10 -3.42
CA ILE A 104 10.10 0.54 -3.59
C ILE A 104 10.09 -0.95 -3.28
N ASP A 105 9.10 -1.38 -2.49
CA ASP A 105 8.83 -2.78 -2.17
C ASP A 105 7.42 -3.18 -2.68
N LEU A 106 7.35 -4.28 -3.43
CA LEU A 106 6.08 -4.89 -3.81
C LEU A 106 5.82 -6.10 -2.91
N GLY A 107 4.97 -5.95 -1.92
CA GLY A 107 4.39 -7.06 -1.17
C GLY A 107 3.07 -7.48 -1.79
N LEU A 108 2.86 -8.79 -1.93
CA LEU A 108 1.64 -9.36 -2.51
C LEU A 108 0.80 -10.04 -1.45
N GLY A 109 -0.52 -9.89 -1.56
CA GLY A 109 -1.50 -10.54 -0.72
C GLY A 109 -2.50 -11.36 -1.55
N ARG A 110 -3.09 -12.37 -0.92
CA ARG A 110 -4.11 -13.24 -1.53
C ARG A 110 -5.53 -12.86 -1.11
N ALA A 111 -5.69 -12.29 0.09
CA ALA A 111 -6.99 -11.91 0.62
C ALA A 111 -7.67 -10.84 -0.25
N PRO A 112 -9.02 -10.76 -0.25
CA PRO A 112 -9.74 -9.78 -1.07
C PRO A 112 -9.62 -8.34 -0.54
N GLY A 113 -9.34 -8.13 0.74
CA GLY A 113 -9.28 -6.80 1.35
C GLY A 113 -10.63 -6.06 1.34
N THR A 114 -11.76 -6.78 1.26
CA THR A 114 -13.09 -6.19 1.14
C THR A 114 -14.23 -7.22 1.31
N ASP A 115 -15.49 -6.74 1.21
CA ASP A 115 -16.72 -7.53 1.27
C ASP A 115 -17.15 -8.12 -0.10
N GLN A 116 -18.20 -8.97 -0.07
CA GLN A 116 -18.71 -9.66 -1.25
C GLN A 116 -19.31 -8.73 -2.33
N LEU A 117 -19.91 -7.60 -1.94
CA LEU A 117 -20.49 -6.64 -2.89
C LEU A 117 -19.37 -5.94 -3.66
N THR A 118 -18.34 -5.54 -2.96
CA THR A 118 -17.16 -4.89 -3.54
C THR A 118 -16.40 -5.86 -4.44
N LEU A 119 -16.31 -7.16 -4.10
CA LEU A 119 -15.72 -8.17 -4.98
C LEU A 119 -16.44 -8.27 -6.33
N ARG A 120 -17.77 -8.16 -6.34
CA ARG A 120 -18.57 -8.11 -7.58
C ARG A 120 -18.27 -6.84 -8.39
N ALA A 121 -18.16 -5.69 -7.73
CA ALA A 121 -17.81 -4.42 -8.38
C ALA A 121 -16.40 -4.45 -8.98
N LEU A 122 -15.46 -5.14 -8.34
CA LEU A 122 -14.11 -5.39 -8.85
C LEU A 122 -14.09 -6.43 -9.99
N ARG A 123 -15.25 -7.01 -10.36
CA ARG A 123 -15.38 -8.07 -11.38
C ARG A 123 -14.46 -9.27 -11.13
N ARG A 124 -14.17 -9.55 -9.86
CA ARG A 124 -13.28 -10.61 -9.47
C ARG A 124 -13.91 -11.98 -9.74
N ASN A 125 -13.19 -12.82 -10.47
CA ASN A 125 -13.53 -14.24 -10.56
C ASN A 125 -13.10 -14.94 -9.25
N PRO A 126 -14.00 -15.61 -8.51
CA PRO A 126 -13.66 -16.33 -7.28
C PRO A 126 -12.56 -17.38 -7.45
N MET A 127 -12.45 -17.98 -8.65
CA MET A 127 -11.45 -19.02 -8.96
C MET A 127 -10.02 -18.46 -9.09
N ILE A 128 -9.84 -17.14 -9.31
CA ILE A 128 -8.50 -16.54 -9.47
C ILE A 128 -7.65 -16.70 -8.20
N ALA A 129 -8.29 -16.70 -7.03
CA ALA A 129 -7.56 -16.87 -5.77
C ALA A 129 -6.90 -18.25 -5.63
N GLU A 130 -7.37 -19.26 -6.36
CA GLU A 130 -6.78 -20.60 -6.36
C GLU A 130 -5.47 -20.66 -7.15
N ASN A 131 -5.31 -19.77 -8.11
CA ASN A 131 -4.14 -19.69 -8.98
C ASN A 131 -3.05 -18.74 -8.46
N PHE A 132 -3.22 -18.19 -7.26
CA PHE A 132 -2.17 -17.36 -6.65
C PHE A 132 -1.01 -18.25 -6.15
N PRO A 133 0.26 -17.88 -6.43
CA PRO A 133 0.82 -16.67 -7.04
C PRO A 133 1.26 -16.80 -8.52
N GLN A 134 0.54 -17.49 -9.36
CA GLN A 134 0.91 -17.76 -10.77
C GLN A 134 0.95 -16.50 -11.63
#